data_22cb4019901cb2bb744cf77d684ec0dd
#
_entry.id   22cb4019901cb2bb744cf77d684ec0dd
#
_cell.length_a   1.000
_cell.length_b   1.000
_cell.length_c   1.000
_cell.angle_alpha   90.00
_cell.angle_beta   90.00
_cell.angle_gamma   90.00
#
_symmetry.space_group_name_H-M   'P 1'
#
loop_
_entity.id
_entity.type
_entity.pdbx_description
1 polymer ?
#
loop_
_entity_poly.entity_id
_entity_poly.type
_entity_poly.pdbx_seq_one_letter_code
_entity_poly.pdbx_strand_id
1 'polypeptide(L)'
;KYLNPLLESQAKKEYDFLIKVYTANKNYYAITASPLENSKGLLDDFTIIYDPTKKLIIEINSVISPMTLARNKDKTSLGSRNVYKSFFKTIYRLDSENYYLVSSKEEIGFERVDKNNKTTDIEVRNYFVTTNFSNQNYTYKESEVFKDKTLFNKKDVILTDYWNVSGITATEEEQEIINKIE
;
A
#
# COMPACT_ATOMS: atom_id res chain seq x y z
N LYS A 1 7.79 4.04 -4.53
CA LYS A 1 8.30 2.77 -3.99
C LYS A 1 7.61 1.58 -4.65
N TYR A 2 6.28 1.53 -4.67
CA TYR A 2 5.51 0.36 -5.12
C TYR A 2 5.53 0.14 -6.64
N LEU A 3 5.70 1.19 -7.45
CA LEU A 3 5.83 1.07 -8.91
C LEU A 3 7.27 0.82 -9.39
N ASN A 4 8.25 0.86 -8.50
CA ASN A 4 9.65 0.69 -8.90
C ASN A 4 9.89 -0.55 -9.78
N PRO A 5 9.31 -1.73 -9.48
CA PRO A 5 9.50 -2.91 -10.33
C PRO A 5 9.05 -2.70 -11.77
N LEU A 6 7.99 -1.90 -12.00
CA LEU A 6 7.47 -1.61 -13.34
C LEU A 6 8.27 -0.53 -14.07
N LEU A 7 9.04 0.29 -13.35
CA LEU A 7 9.84 1.38 -13.91
C LEU A 7 11.28 0.95 -14.24
N GLU A 8 11.68 -0.22 -13.81
CA GLU A 8 13.00 -0.77 -14.09
C GLU A 8 13.10 -1.31 -15.52
N SER A 9 14.32 -1.31 -16.06
CA SER A 9 14.60 -1.83 -17.41
C SER A 9 14.24 -3.31 -17.59
N GLN A 10 14.20 -4.05 -16.49
CA GLN A 10 13.86 -5.48 -16.46
C GLN A 10 12.34 -5.74 -16.50
N ALA A 11 11.51 -4.73 -16.27
CA ALA A 11 10.05 -4.91 -16.18
C ALA A 11 9.46 -5.67 -17.38
N LYS A 12 9.91 -5.38 -18.60
CA LYS A 12 9.46 -6.07 -19.83
C LYS A 12 9.86 -7.55 -19.90
N LYS A 13 10.81 -7.99 -19.07
CA LYS A 13 11.24 -9.40 -19.00
C LYS A 13 10.54 -10.15 -17.87
N GLU A 14 9.90 -9.44 -16.97
CA GLU A 14 9.30 -10.00 -15.76
C GLU A 14 7.78 -9.90 -15.77
N TYR A 15 7.21 -8.97 -16.57
CA TYR A 15 5.78 -8.69 -16.61
C TYR A 15 5.21 -8.76 -18.01
N ASP A 16 3.99 -9.28 -18.10
CA ASP A 16 3.07 -9.08 -19.23
C ASP A 16 2.21 -7.86 -18.97
N PHE A 17 2.05 -7.01 -19.98
CA PHE A 17 1.32 -5.76 -19.89
C PHE A 17 0.09 -5.77 -20.80
N LEU A 18 -1.06 -5.39 -20.23
CA LEU A 18 -2.31 -5.27 -20.96
C LEU A 18 -2.94 -3.90 -20.69
N ILE A 19 -3.38 -3.24 -21.76
CA ILE A 19 -4.08 -1.94 -21.67
C ILE A 19 -5.49 -2.12 -22.20
N LYS A 20 -6.48 -1.74 -21.40
CA LYS A 20 -7.91 -1.75 -21.77
C LYS A 20 -8.57 -0.42 -21.39
N VAL A 21 -9.67 -0.10 -22.04
CA VAL A 21 -10.55 0.98 -21.59
C VAL A 21 -11.12 0.61 -20.24
N TYR A 22 -11.07 1.53 -19.29
CA TYR A 22 -11.58 1.31 -17.95
C TYR A 22 -13.11 1.26 -17.94
N THR A 23 -13.69 0.19 -17.44
CA THR A 23 -15.14 -0.07 -17.54
C THR A 23 -16.00 0.93 -16.77
N ALA A 24 -15.51 1.41 -15.62
CA ALA A 24 -16.24 2.37 -14.79
C ALA A 24 -16.16 3.80 -15.33
N ASN A 25 -15.16 4.12 -16.14
CA ASN A 25 -15.04 5.42 -16.82
C ASN A 25 -14.31 5.24 -18.14
N LYS A 26 -15.05 5.36 -19.24
CA LYS A 26 -14.52 5.14 -20.61
C LYS A 26 -13.46 6.14 -21.05
N ASN A 27 -13.28 7.25 -20.34
CA ASN A 27 -12.22 8.22 -20.61
C ASN A 27 -10.85 7.80 -20.03
N TYR A 28 -10.82 6.73 -19.24
CA TYR A 28 -9.60 6.23 -18.59
C TYR A 28 -9.17 4.90 -19.18
N TYR A 29 -7.89 4.58 -19.01
CA TYR A 29 -7.35 3.27 -19.28
C TYR A 29 -7.04 2.53 -17.97
N ALA A 30 -7.27 1.22 -17.98
CA ALA A 30 -6.74 0.29 -17.01
C ALA A 30 -5.52 -0.38 -17.61
N ILE A 31 -4.37 -0.20 -16.99
CA ILE A 31 -3.10 -0.83 -17.34
C ILE A 31 -2.86 -1.90 -16.31
N THR A 32 -2.83 -3.15 -16.73
CA THR A 32 -2.47 -4.28 -15.86
C THR A 32 -1.07 -4.76 -16.19
N ALA A 33 -0.33 -5.15 -15.15
CA ALA A 33 0.96 -5.80 -15.30
C ALA A 33 0.96 -7.05 -14.42
N SER A 34 1.07 -8.21 -15.04
CA SER A 34 1.08 -9.51 -14.37
C SER A 34 2.44 -10.18 -14.54
N PRO A 35 3.02 -10.76 -13.46
CA PRO A 35 4.30 -11.45 -13.55
C PRO A 35 4.28 -12.58 -14.59
N LEU A 36 5.33 -12.64 -15.39
CA LEU A 36 5.53 -13.73 -16.33
C LEU A 36 5.84 -15.04 -15.56
N GLU A 37 5.49 -16.17 -16.17
CA GLU A 37 5.67 -17.49 -15.59
C GLU A 37 7.14 -17.80 -15.22
N ASN A 38 8.09 -17.24 -15.96
CA ASN A 38 9.52 -17.41 -15.73
C ASN A 38 10.14 -16.34 -14.83
N SER A 39 9.38 -15.38 -14.34
CA SER A 39 9.89 -14.33 -13.48
C SER A 39 10.40 -14.88 -12.15
N LYS A 40 11.39 -14.22 -11.56
CA LYS A 40 12.01 -14.63 -10.29
C LYS A 40 11.67 -13.62 -9.21
N GLY A 41 11.40 -14.10 -8.00
CA GLY A 41 11.16 -13.24 -6.83
C GLY A 41 9.69 -13.10 -6.45
N LEU A 42 9.47 -12.23 -5.46
CA LEU A 42 8.15 -11.85 -4.96
C LEU A 42 7.63 -10.70 -5.81
N LEU A 43 6.83 -11.02 -6.82
CA LEU A 43 6.27 -10.03 -7.72
C LEU A 43 4.76 -9.93 -7.52
N ASP A 44 4.26 -8.70 -7.59
CA ASP A 44 2.84 -8.36 -7.47
C ASP A 44 2.19 -8.25 -8.84
N ASP A 45 0.89 -8.53 -8.91
CA ASP A 45 0.01 -8.09 -9.98
C ASP A 45 -0.34 -6.61 -9.76
N PHE A 46 -0.25 -5.81 -10.80
CA PHE A 46 -0.59 -4.39 -10.75
C PHE A 46 -1.81 -4.07 -11.61
N THR A 47 -2.62 -3.13 -11.12
CA THR A 47 -3.64 -2.44 -11.91
C THR A 47 -3.48 -0.94 -11.71
N ILE A 48 -3.26 -0.21 -12.78
CA ILE A 48 -3.08 1.24 -12.78
C ILE A 48 -4.20 1.87 -13.60
N ILE A 49 -4.97 2.78 -12.99
CA ILE A 49 -5.96 3.57 -13.72
C ILE A 49 -5.31 4.89 -14.13
N TYR A 50 -5.34 5.15 -15.42
CA TYR A 50 -4.64 6.27 -16.06
C TYR A 50 -5.60 7.15 -16.86
N ASP A 51 -5.52 8.45 -16.63
CA ASP A 51 -6.17 9.48 -17.46
C ASP A 51 -5.26 9.89 -18.60
N PRO A 52 -5.53 9.48 -19.86
CA PRO A 52 -4.67 9.80 -21.00
C PRO A 52 -4.74 11.28 -21.41
N THR A 53 -5.85 11.95 -21.11
CA THR A 53 -6.05 13.37 -21.46
C THR A 53 -5.18 14.27 -20.59
N LYS A 54 -5.19 14.00 -19.28
CA LYS A 54 -4.44 14.77 -18.29
C LYS A 54 -3.05 14.20 -18.03
N LYS A 55 -2.76 13.00 -18.54
CA LYS A 55 -1.51 12.25 -18.34
C LYS A 55 -1.23 11.98 -16.86
N LEU A 56 -2.27 11.63 -16.08
CA LEU A 56 -2.20 11.41 -14.65
C LEU A 56 -2.62 10.00 -14.27
N ILE A 57 -1.99 9.47 -13.24
CA ILE A 57 -2.42 8.22 -12.60
C ILE A 57 -3.53 8.55 -11.61
N ILE A 58 -4.66 7.85 -11.70
CA ILE A 58 -5.82 8.03 -10.82
C ILE A 58 -5.81 7.02 -9.68
N GLU A 59 -5.43 5.79 -9.96
CA GLU A 59 -5.38 4.72 -8.98
C GLU A 59 -4.21 3.77 -9.29
N ILE A 60 -3.57 3.28 -8.25
CA ILE A 60 -2.62 2.17 -8.32
C ILE A 60 -3.13 1.12 -7.36
N ASN A 61 -3.26 -0.11 -7.84
CA ASN A 61 -3.54 -1.28 -7.03
C ASN A 61 -2.46 -2.33 -7.28
N SER A 62 -1.91 -2.90 -6.24
CA SER A 62 -0.90 -3.96 -6.27
C SER A 62 -1.32 -5.06 -5.31
N VAL A 63 -1.29 -6.30 -5.78
CA VAL A 63 -1.62 -7.49 -5.00
C VAL A 63 -0.57 -8.55 -5.27
N ILE A 64 -0.11 -9.26 -4.25
CA ILE A 64 0.83 -10.35 -4.46
C ILE A 64 0.26 -11.36 -5.46
N SER A 65 1.02 -11.66 -6.49
CA SER A 65 0.57 -12.60 -7.52
C SER A 65 0.36 -14.00 -6.95
N PRO A 66 -0.77 -14.68 -7.28
CA PRO A 66 -1.00 -16.06 -6.88
C PRO A 66 0.14 -17.02 -7.27
N MET A 67 0.75 -16.75 -8.41
CA MET A 67 1.91 -17.52 -8.89
C MET A 67 3.13 -17.33 -7.98
N THR A 68 3.35 -16.10 -7.52
CA THR A 68 4.41 -15.76 -6.55
C THR A 68 4.16 -16.46 -5.21
N LEU A 69 2.93 -16.45 -4.73
CA LEU A 69 2.53 -17.15 -3.49
C LEU A 69 2.79 -18.64 -3.57
N ALA A 70 2.44 -19.30 -4.69
CA ALA A 70 2.65 -20.72 -4.88
C ALA A 70 4.13 -21.11 -4.79
N ARG A 71 5.02 -20.27 -5.32
CA ARG A 71 6.48 -20.52 -5.29
C ARG A 71 7.10 -20.31 -3.90
N ASN A 72 6.51 -19.46 -3.06
CA ASN A 72 7.06 -19.15 -1.74
C ASN A 72 6.78 -20.23 -0.69
N LYS A 73 5.73 -21.04 -0.88
CA LYS A 73 5.37 -22.11 0.06
C LYS A 73 6.48 -23.16 0.24
N ASP A 74 7.39 -23.26 -0.72
CA ASP A 74 8.48 -24.27 -0.71
C ASP A 74 9.78 -23.76 -0.07
N LYS A 75 9.85 -22.50 0.37
CA LYS A 75 11.08 -21.89 0.93
C LYS A 75 10.97 -21.70 2.44
N THR A 76 10.94 -22.80 3.18
CA THR A 76 11.10 -22.78 4.63
C THR A 76 12.58 -22.73 5.00
N SER A 77 13.12 -21.55 5.24
CA SER A 77 14.38 -21.38 5.98
C SER A 77 14.11 -20.73 7.33
N LEU A 78 14.77 -21.20 8.38
CA LEU A 78 14.68 -20.62 9.73
C LEU A 78 14.85 -19.09 9.66
N GLY A 79 13.84 -18.36 10.12
CA GLY A 79 13.85 -16.89 10.16
C GLY A 79 13.45 -16.19 8.85
N SER A 80 13.12 -16.91 7.78
CA SER A 80 12.58 -16.30 6.56
C SER A 80 11.11 -15.90 6.76
N ARG A 81 10.81 -14.67 6.38
CA ARG A 81 9.44 -14.18 6.33
C ARG A 81 8.74 -14.81 5.14
N ASN A 82 7.82 -15.72 5.39
CA ASN A 82 6.94 -16.24 4.36
C ASN A 82 5.81 -15.22 4.17
N VAL A 83 5.90 -14.37 3.16
CA VAL A 83 4.85 -13.37 2.85
C VAL A 83 3.71 -14.09 2.17
N TYR A 84 2.54 -14.11 2.79
CA TYR A 84 1.32 -14.71 2.24
C TYR A 84 0.29 -13.68 1.79
N LYS A 85 0.46 -12.42 2.18
CA LYS A 85 -0.41 -11.30 1.80
C LYS A 85 0.45 -10.08 1.50
N SER A 86 0.21 -9.45 0.38
CA SER A 86 0.67 -8.11 0.05
C SER A 86 -0.44 -7.45 -0.76
N PHE A 87 -0.93 -6.35 -0.25
CA PHE A 87 -1.94 -5.54 -0.90
C PHE A 87 -1.57 -4.08 -0.73
N PHE A 88 -1.62 -3.33 -1.80
CA PHE A 88 -1.39 -1.90 -1.79
C PHE A 88 -2.38 -1.21 -2.73
N LYS A 89 -3.06 -0.18 -2.24
CA LYS A 89 -3.95 0.65 -3.03
C LYS A 89 -3.71 2.11 -2.76
N THR A 90 -3.54 2.90 -3.81
CA THR A 90 -3.35 4.35 -3.73
C THR A 90 -4.29 5.03 -4.68
N ILE A 91 -4.99 6.05 -4.21
CA ILE A 91 -5.94 6.84 -5.00
C ILE A 91 -5.47 8.28 -5.05
N TYR A 92 -5.44 8.84 -6.25
CA TYR A 92 -5.11 10.23 -6.52
C TYR A 92 -6.30 10.97 -7.08
N ARG A 93 -6.33 12.26 -6.89
CA ARG A 93 -7.35 13.16 -7.46
C ARG A 93 -6.69 14.43 -7.99
N LEU A 94 -7.26 14.95 -9.06
CA LEU A 94 -7.00 16.30 -9.52
C LEU A 94 -8.21 17.15 -9.18
N ASP A 95 -7.99 18.20 -8.37
CA ASP A 95 -8.96 19.24 -8.07
C ASP A 95 -8.41 20.57 -8.54
N SER A 96 -9.08 21.14 -9.55
CA SER A 96 -8.59 22.32 -10.28
C SER A 96 -7.20 22.06 -10.88
N GLU A 97 -6.14 22.66 -10.35
CA GLU A 97 -4.75 22.45 -10.78
C GLU A 97 -3.94 21.57 -9.80
N ASN A 98 -4.56 21.13 -8.71
CA ASN A 98 -3.87 20.40 -7.66
C ASN A 98 -4.06 18.90 -7.82
N TYR A 99 -2.96 18.20 -8.09
CA TYR A 99 -2.93 16.75 -8.10
C TYR A 99 -2.36 16.24 -6.79
N TYR A 100 -3.14 15.48 -6.04
CA TYR A 100 -2.77 15.04 -4.70
C TYR A 100 -3.21 13.61 -4.39
N LEU A 101 -2.56 13.02 -3.39
CA LEU A 101 -2.90 11.74 -2.82
C LEU A 101 -4.17 11.88 -1.98
N VAL A 102 -5.21 11.12 -2.31
CA VAL A 102 -6.46 11.05 -1.52
C VAL A 102 -6.33 10.05 -0.39
N SER A 103 -5.88 8.85 -0.72
CA SER A 103 -5.70 7.78 0.26
C SER A 103 -4.64 6.78 -0.20
N SER A 104 -4.02 6.14 0.78
CA SER A 104 -3.13 5.00 0.57
C SER A 104 -3.43 3.94 1.61
N LYS A 105 -3.64 2.70 1.17
CA LYS A 105 -3.87 1.53 2.02
C LYS A 105 -2.81 0.49 1.71
N GLU A 106 -2.20 -0.07 2.75
CA GLU A 106 -1.24 -1.16 2.65
C GLU A 106 -1.61 -2.25 3.65
N GLU A 107 -1.61 -3.49 3.20
CA GLU A 107 -1.77 -4.67 4.05
C GLU A 107 -0.67 -5.68 3.72
N ILE A 108 0.08 -6.09 4.72
CA ILE A 108 1.15 -7.08 4.58
C ILE A 108 0.92 -8.17 5.61
N GLY A 109 0.85 -9.43 5.18
CA GLY A 109 0.80 -10.60 6.02
C GLY A 109 2.01 -11.50 5.81
N PHE A 110 2.64 -11.92 6.89
CA PHE A 110 3.78 -12.81 6.83
C PHE A 110 3.87 -13.72 8.06
N GLU A 111 4.44 -14.89 7.85
CA GLU A 111 4.75 -15.84 8.91
C GLU A 111 6.13 -15.53 9.51
N ARG A 112 6.24 -15.56 10.82
CA ARG A 112 7.49 -15.47 11.55
C ARG A 112 7.72 -16.77 12.30
N VAL A 113 8.87 -17.40 12.07
CA VAL A 113 9.31 -18.58 12.82
C VAL A 113 10.32 -18.14 13.87
N ASP A 114 10.06 -18.45 15.14
CA ASP A 114 10.96 -18.15 16.24
C ASP A 114 12.07 -19.21 16.39
N LYS A 115 12.95 -19.00 17.37
CA LYS A 115 14.07 -19.92 17.69
C LYS A 115 13.61 -21.30 18.13
N ASN A 116 12.34 -21.46 18.54
CA ASN A 116 11.72 -22.70 18.99
C ASN A 116 10.89 -23.36 17.89
N ASN A 117 11.04 -22.94 16.63
CA ASN A 117 10.22 -23.35 15.49
C ASN A 117 8.71 -23.08 15.65
N LYS A 118 8.33 -22.15 16.52
CA LYS A 118 6.95 -21.70 16.62
C LYS A 118 6.66 -20.68 15.52
N THR A 119 5.66 -20.97 14.72
CA THR A 119 5.16 -20.05 13.68
C THR A 119 4.13 -19.11 14.28
N THR A 120 4.23 -17.84 13.94
CA THR A 120 3.27 -16.80 14.32
C THR A 120 2.95 -15.98 13.07
N ASP A 121 1.67 -15.83 12.78
CA ASP A 121 1.19 -14.97 11.69
C ASP A 121 1.17 -13.52 12.17
N ILE A 122 1.72 -12.64 11.36
CA ILE A 122 1.77 -11.21 11.62
C ILE A 122 1.10 -10.50 10.44
N GLU A 123 0.08 -9.71 10.71
CA GLU A 123 -0.52 -8.80 9.75
C GLU A 123 -0.25 -7.35 10.15
N VAL A 124 0.19 -6.57 9.18
CA VAL A 124 0.40 -5.12 9.32
C VAL A 124 -0.55 -4.43 8.35
N ARG A 125 -1.31 -3.44 8.86
CA ARG A 125 -2.23 -2.62 8.08
C ARG A 125 -1.86 -1.16 8.28
N ASN A 126 -1.64 -0.46 7.19
CA ASN A 126 -1.40 0.98 7.17
C ASN A 126 -2.47 1.65 6.34
N TYR A 127 -3.06 2.71 6.88
CA TYR A 127 -4.04 3.52 6.16
C TYR A 127 -3.71 5.00 6.30
N PHE A 128 -3.59 5.66 5.16
CA PHE A 128 -3.35 7.08 5.07
C PHE A 128 -4.50 7.74 4.30
N VAL A 129 -5.04 8.83 4.82
CA VAL A 129 -6.07 9.64 4.16
C VAL A 129 -5.69 11.11 4.25
N THR A 130 -5.81 11.82 3.13
CA THR A 130 -5.68 13.26 3.11
C THR A 130 -6.98 13.89 3.57
N THR A 131 -6.98 14.50 4.75
CA THR A 131 -8.17 15.12 5.35
C THR A 131 -8.28 16.61 5.01
N ASN A 132 -7.15 17.24 4.69
CA ASN A 132 -7.12 18.65 4.31
C ASN A 132 -5.99 18.88 3.30
N PHE A 133 -6.22 19.83 2.40
CA PHE A 133 -5.26 20.22 1.37
C PHE A 133 -5.09 21.72 1.35
N SER A 134 -3.84 22.20 1.34
CA SER A 134 -3.50 23.63 1.25
C SER A 134 -2.40 23.84 0.22
N ASN A 135 -2.57 24.87 -0.63
CA ASN A 135 -1.52 25.35 -1.55
C ASN A 135 -0.51 26.27 -0.89
N GLN A 136 -0.71 26.63 0.38
CA GLN A 136 0.25 27.42 1.10
C GLN A 136 1.46 26.58 1.45
N ASN A 137 2.66 27.18 1.34
CA ASN A 137 3.87 26.57 1.83
C ASN A 137 3.72 26.29 3.33
N TYR A 138 3.43 25.05 3.66
CA TYR A 138 3.31 24.64 5.05
C TYR A 138 4.72 24.52 5.63
N THR A 139 5.10 25.47 6.47
CA THR A 139 6.34 25.39 7.26
C THR A 139 6.00 24.72 8.59
N TYR A 140 6.50 23.52 8.80
CA TYR A 140 6.40 22.86 10.10
C TYR A 140 7.61 23.23 10.96
N LYS A 141 7.42 23.29 12.28
CA LYS A 141 8.54 23.43 13.21
C LYS A 141 9.33 22.12 13.25
N GLU A 142 10.65 22.24 13.37
CA GLU A 142 11.51 21.04 13.46
C GLU A 142 11.12 20.11 14.62
N SER A 143 10.54 20.67 15.70
CA SER A 143 9.98 19.92 16.83
C SER A 143 8.74 19.08 16.48
N GLU A 144 8.05 19.40 15.37
CA GLU A 144 6.86 18.67 14.89
C GLU A 144 7.24 17.53 13.96
N VAL A 145 8.51 17.46 13.54
CA VAL A 145 9.03 16.41 12.69
C VAL A 145 9.57 15.27 13.55
N PHE A 146 9.25 14.05 13.19
CA PHE A 146 9.84 12.89 13.82
C PHE A 146 11.32 12.82 13.49
N LYS A 147 12.20 13.14 14.44
CA LYS A 147 13.65 12.95 14.32
C LYS A 147 14.03 11.48 14.37
N ASP A 148 13.28 10.68 15.12
CA ASP A 148 13.48 9.25 15.25
C ASP A 148 12.75 8.50 14.15
N LYS A 149 13.43 7.51 13.58
CA LYS A 149 12.95 6.76 12.41
C LYS A 149 11.72 5.88 12.67
N THR A 150 11.23 5.81 13.89
CA THR A 150 10.08 4.99 14.26
C THR A 150 9.12 5.71 15.18
N LEU A 151 7.82 5.54 14.94
CA LEU A 151 6.75 6.00 15.83
C LEU A 151 6.82 5.37 17.23
N PHE A 152 7.50 4.25 17.35
CA PHE A 152 7.60 3.46 18.58
C PHE A 152 8.25 4.22 19.76
N ASN A 153 9.14 5.14 19.48
CA ASN A 153 9.87 5.92 20.49
C ASN A 153 9.12 7.19 20.93
N LYS A 154 7.98 7.50 20.33
CA LYS A 154 7.15 8.63 20.76
C LYS A 154 6.17 8.22 21.82
N LYS A 155 6.33 8.80 23.00
CA LYS A 155 5.36 8.75 24.11
C LYS A 155 4.36 9.90 23.98
N ASP A 156 3.70 10.02 22.84
CA ASP A 156 2.68 11.03 22.66
C ASP A 156 1.32 10.50 23.15
N VAL A 157 0.58 11.39 23.78
CA VAL A 157 -0.80 11.12 24.18
C VAL A 157 -1.60 10.79 22.93
N ILE A 158 -2.26 9.65 22.92
CA ILE A 158 -3.24 9.33 21.88
C ILE A 158 -4.37 10.34 22.05
N LEU A 159 -4.49 11.25 21.10
CA LEU A 159 -5.61 12.21 21.07
C LEU A 159 -6.85 11.43 20.57
N THR A 160 -7.58 10.83 21.49
CA THR A 160 -8.83 10.12 21.20
C THR A 160 -9.83 11.00 20.43
N ASP A 161 -9.87 12.29 20.74
CA ASP A 161 -10.74 13.25 20.06
C ASP A 161 -10.37 13.47 18.58
N TYR A 162 -9.11 13.27 18.18
CA TYR A 162 -8.68 13.43 16.79
C TYR A 162 -9.39 12.42 15.88
N TRP A 163 -9.54 11.18 16.32
CA TRP A 163 -10.20 10.13 15.54
C TRP A 163 -11.70 10.39 15.39
N ASN A 164 -12.31 10.94 16.43
CA ASN A 164 -13.75 11.28 16.43
C ASN A 164 -14.06 12.52 15.54
N VAL A 165 -13.11 13.43 15.37
CA VAL A 165 -13.29 14.67 14.59
C VAL A 165 -12.82 14.52 13.14
N SER A 166 -11.92 13.59 12.86
CA SER A 166 -11.32 13.44 11.52
C SER A 166 -12.27 12.89 10.44
N GLY A 167 -13.48 12.41 10.81
CA GLY A 167 -14.43 11.81 9.89
C GLY A 167 -13.98 10.46 9.32
N ILE A 168 -12.90 9.90 9.83
CA ILE A 168 -12.45 8.55 9.52
C ILE A 168 -13.20 7.62 10.47
N THR A 169 -14.26 6.99 9.99
CA THR A 169 -14.92 5.92 10.72
C THR A 169 -14.03 4.68 10.68
N ALA A 170 -13.62 4.24 11.86
CA ALA A 170 -12.98 2.92 12.01
C ALA A 170 -13.95 1.84 11.50
N THR A 171 -13.42 0.83 10.81
CA THR A 171 -14.20 -0.37 10.48
C THR A 171 -14.62 -1.07 11.78
N GLU A 172 -15.61 -1.94 11.73
CA GLU A 172 -16.04 -2.71 12.91
C GLU A 172 -14.88 -3.49 13.56
N GLU A 173 -13.98 -4.09 12.74
CA GLU A 173 -12.78 -4.77 13.22
C GLU A 173 -11.80 -3.81 13.91
N GLU A 174 -11.60 -2.63 13.36
CA GLU A 174 -10.72 -1.61 13.94
C GLU A 174 -11.31 -1.07 15.24
N GLN A 175 -12.62 -0.89 15.32
CA GLN A 175 -13.30 -0.47 16.53
C GLN A 175 -13.20 -1.54 17.65
N GLU A 176 -13.31 -2.82 17.30
CA GLU A 176 -13.10 -3.90 18.27
C GLU A 176 -11.67 -3.94 18.83
N ILE A 177 -10.67 -3.61 18.00
CA ILE A 177 -9.28 -3.53 18.42
C ILE A 177 -9.08 -2.34 19.36
N ILE A 178 -9.64 -1.18 19.03
CA ILE A 178 -9.59 0.03 19.86
C ILE A 178 -10.20 -0.24 21.22
N ASN A 179 -11.38 -0.84 21.26
CA ASN A 179 -12.08 -1.16 22.51
C ASN A 179 -11.37 -2.19 23.40
N LYS A 180 -10.42 -2.97 22.85
CA LYS A 180 -9.61 -3.94 23.62
C LYS A 180 -8.31 -3.32 24.18
N ILE A 181 -7.95 -2.11 23.73
CA ILE A 181 -6.74 -1.40 24.16
C ILE A 181 -7.06 -0.39 25.28
N GLU A 182 -8.30 0.03 25.39
CA GLU A 182 -8.80 0.82 26.53
C GLU A 182 -9.01 -0.07 27.78
#